data_d430901013138b11ef5d226894d46aef
#
_entry.id   d430901013138b11ef5d226894d46aef
#
_cell.length_a   1.000
_cell.length_b   1.000
_cell.length_c   1.000
_cell.angle_alpha   90.00
_cell.angle_beta   90.00
_cell.angle_gamma   90.00
#
_symmetry.space_group_name_H-M   'P 1'
#
loop_
_entity.id
_entity.type
_entity.pdbx_description
1 polymer ?
#
loop_
_entity_poly.entity_id
_entity_poly.type
_entity_poly.pdbx_seq_one_letter_code
_entity_poly.pdbx_strand_id
1 'polypeptide(L)'
;VLGMSGRGANSYPVFDTNSLMGESSCVGCGECVQACPTGALIETSLINDDNNQTVYPDKKIKSLCPFCGVGCQTLVSVKDNSIMSVDGYEGPANENRLCIKGRFGYDYISSPVRLKEPLIRISQKTKSWDLSIDDKNIYKYFRKASWDEALNKASHNFTKILKNNENALAGFGSAKGSNEEAYIFQ
;
A
#
# COMPACT_ATOMS: atom_id res chain seq x y z
N VAL A 1 15.22 2.11 19.67
CA VAL A 1 15.99 2.23 18.40
C VAL A 1 16.74 3.55 18.38
N LEU A 2 16.03 4.68 18.28
CA LEU A 2 16.66 6.02 18.34
C LEU A 2 16.76 6.48 19.80
N GLY A 3 17.95 6.81 20.22
CA GLY A 3 18.24 7.25 21.58
C GLY A 3 19.37 8.31 21.62
N MET A 4 19.79 8.65 22.79
CA MET A 4 20.90 9.59 23.04
C MET A 4 22.04 8.87 23.73
N SER A 5 23.26 9.10 23.29
CA SER A 5 24.50 8.65 23.93
C SER A 5 25.33 9.84 24.37
N GLY A 6 26.27 9.63 25.30
CA GLY A 6 27.12 10.67 25.86
C GLY A 6 26.45 11.51 26.97
N ARG A 7 27.13 12.56 27.43
CA ARG A 7 26.65 13.48 28.47
C ARG A 7 27.02 14.93 28.17
N GLY A 8 26.13 15.85 28.52
CA GLY A 8 26.34 17.28 28.36
C GLY A 8 26.62 17.67 26.92
N ALA A 9 27.66 18.44 26.65
CA ALA A 9 28.04 18.91 25.32
C ALA A 9 28.45 17.76 24.34
N ASN A 10 28.74 16.58 24.88
CA ASN A 10 29.10 15.39 24.06
C ASN A 10 27.92 14.44 23.82
N SER A 11 26.70 14.89 24.10
CA SER A 11 25.50 14.10 23.78
C SER A 11 25.24 14.11 22.28
N TYR A 12 24.93 12.92 21.71
CA TYR A 12 24.60 12.77 20.32
C TYR A 12 23.56 11.66 20.10
N PRO A 13 22.74 11.74 19.02
CA PRO A 13 21.76 10.71 18.71
C PRO A 13 22.43 9.44 18.22
N VAL A 14 21.90 8.29 18.63
CA VAL A 14 22.40 6.96 18.23
C VAL A 14 21.26 6.04 17.89
N PHE A 15 21.53 5.06 17.04
CA PHE A 15 20.66 3.90 16.82
C PHE A 15 21.19 2.72 17.63
N ASP A 16 20.32 2.13 18.46
CA ASP A 16 20.64 1.04 19.40
C ASP A 16 21.93 1.33 20.22
N THR A 17 22.99 0.57 20.02
CA THR A 17 24.28 0.72 20.67
C THR A 17 25.34 1.42 19.79
N ASN A 18 24.92 2.44 19.02
CA ASN A 18 25.74 3.18 18.08
C ASN A 18 25.96 2.46 16.73
N SER A 19 24.95 1.72 16.30
CA SER A 19 24.90 1.08 14.98
C SER A 19 24.45 2.07 13.90
N LEU A 20 24.67 1.73 12.63
CA LEU A 20 24.01 2.42 11.52
C LEU A 20 22.50 2.08 11.52
N MET A 21 21.66 3.02 11.08
CA MET A 21 20.20 2.80 11.04
C MET A 21 19.81 1.49 10.32
N GLY A 22 20.43 1.17 9.20
CA GLY A 22 20.16 -0.03 8.43
C GLY A 22 20.64 -1.34 9.06
N GLU A 23 21.49 -1.27 10.08
CA GLU A 23 22.03 -2.42 10.83
C GLU A 23 21.45 -2.52 12.23
N SER A 24 20.56 -1.60 12.59
CA SER A 24 19.90 -1.52 13.89
C SER A 24 18.59 -2.34 13.93
N SER A 25 17.95 -2.40 15.08
CA SER A 25 16.60 -2.98 15.24
C SER A 25 15.48 -2.12 14.64
N CYS A 26 15.82 -1.12 13.82
CA CYS A 26 14.87 -0.23 13.17
C CYS A 26 13.98 -0.99 12.18
N VAL A 27 12.66 -0.87 12.32
CA VAL A 27 11.67 -1.48 11.43
C VAL A 27 11.24 -0.57 10.27
N GLY A 28 11.91 0.58 10.09
CA GLY A 28 11.65 1.51 8.99
C GLY A 28 10.25 2.16 9.02
N CYS A 29 9.62 2.32 10.18
CA CYS A 29 8.25 2.84 10.26
C CYS A 29 8.12 4.33 9.91
N GLY A 30 9.23 5.12 9.95
CA GLY A 30 9.23 6.55 9.63
C GLY A 30 8.64 7.47 10.71
N GLU A 31 8.32 6.97 11.91
CA GLU A 31 7.78 7.81 12.99
C GLU A 31 8.78 8.90 13.44
N CYS A 32 10.07 8.59 13.44
CA CYS A 32 11.11 9.57 13.75
C CYS A 32 11.19 10.69 12.70
N VAL A 33 10.90 10.38 11.44
CA VAL A 33 10.83 11.36 10.34
C VAL A 33 9.64 12.29 10.54
N GLN A 34 8.46 11.75 10.79
CA GLN A 34 7.26 12.55 11.05
C GLN A 34 7.39 13.41 12.32
N ALA A 35 8.06 12.90 13.34
CA ALA A 35 8.26 13.61 14.59
C ALA A 35 9.38 14.66 14.56
N CYS A 36 10.27 14.65 13.56
CA CYS A 36 11.42 15.53 13.48
C CYS A 36 11.03 16.97 13.11
N PRO A 37 11.09 17.95 14.03
CA PRO A 37 10.67 19.32 13.71
C PRO A 37 11.71 20.11 12.93
N THR A 38 12.96 19.61 12.87
CA THR A 38 14.09 20.34 12.28
C THR A 38 14.42 19.90 10.85
N GLY A 39 13.79 18.81 10.36
CA GLY A 39 14.13 18.21 9.06
C GLY A 39 15.47 17.47 9.04
N ALA A 40 16.09 17.20 10.21
CA ALA A 40 17.29 16.36 10.28
C ALA A 40 17.02 14.92 9.82
N LEU A 41 15.79 14.48 9.97
CA LEU A 41 15.26 13.24 9.38
C LEU A 41 14.15 13.64 8.41
N ILE A 42 14.31 13.30 7.14
CA ILE A 42 13.36 13.63 6.07
C ILE A 42 13.23 12.44 5.11
N GLU A 43 12.04 12.27 4.52
CA GLU A 43 11.83 11.27 3.47
C GLU A 43 12.55 11.68 2.19
N THR A 44 13.19 10.73 1.53
CA THR A 44 13.91 10.98 0.27
C THR A 44 12.98 11.54 -0.82
N SER A 45 11.70 11.14 -0.83
CA SER A 45 10.68 11.67 -1.75
C SER A 45 10.40 13.18 -1.61
N LEU A 46 10.81 13.77 -0.49
CA LEU A 46 10.67 15.21 -0.22
C LEU A 46 11.94 16.00 -0.54
N ILE A 47 12.96 15.37 -1.10
CA ILE A 47 14.22 15.99 -1.46
C ILE A 47 14.36 15.95 -2.98
N ASN A 48 14.86 17.04 -3.61
CA ASN A 48 15.15 17.05 -5.02
C ASN A 48 16.33 16.14 -5.40
N ASP A 49 16.52 15.86 -6.68
CA ASP A 49 17.57 14.96 -7.19
C ASP A 49 18.98 15.39 -6.77
N ASP A 50 19.22 16.69 -6.56
CA ASP A 50 20.51 17.24 -6.11
C ASP A 50 20.71 17.10 -4.59
N ASN A 51 19.73 16.60 -3.84
CA ASN A 51 19.72 16.47 -2.38
C ASN A 51 19.94 17.79 -1.61
N ASN A 52 19.59 18.92 -2.20
CA ASN A 52 19.89 20.25 -1.64
C ASN A 52 18.65 21.10 -1.36
N GLN A 53 17.47 20.69 -1.80
CA GLN A 53 16.22 21.42 -1.60
C GLN A 53 15.06 20.50 -1.23
N THR A 54 14.24 20.95 -0.29
CA THR A 54 12.98 20.30 0.03
C THR A 54 11.95 20.58 -1.06
N VAL A 55 11.32 19.54 -1.57
CA VAL A 55 10.23 19.64 -2.53
C VAL A 55 8.90 19.72 -1.77
N TYR A 56 8.08 20.72 -2.08
CA TYR A 56 6.79 20.91 -1.43
C TYR A 56 5.65 20.29 -2.24
N PRO A 57 4.64 19.70 -1.60
CA PRO A 57 3.46 19.18 -2.27
C PRO A 57 2.55 20.31 -2.75
N ASP A 58 1.83 20.07 -3.84
CA ASP A 58 0.79 20.98 -4.35
C ASP A 58 -0.43 21.00 -3.43
N LYS A 59 -0.75 19.86 -2.83
CA LYS A 59 -1.88 19.68 -1.92
C LYS A 59 -1.64 18.55 -0.94
N LYS A 60 -2.35 18.64 0.21
CA LYS A 60 -2.43 17.56 1.20
C LYS A 60 -3.88 17.09 1.31
N ILE A 61 -4.09 15.79 1.23
CA ILE A 61 -5.41 15.15 1.20
C ILE A 61 -5.55 14.21 2.38
N LYS A 62 -6.61 14.37 3.17
CA LYS A 62 -6.98 13.41 4.21
C LYS A 62 -7.56 12.17 3.55
N SER A 63 -7.10 11.01 3.99
CA SER A 63 -7.52 9.73 3.45
C SER A 63 -7.49 8.63 4.50
N LEU A 64 -7.82 7.42 4.09
CA LEU A 64 -7.80 6.22 4.91
C LEU A 64 -6.75 5.23 4.37
N CYS A 65 -6.01 4.61 5.27
CA CYS A 65 -5.02 3.59 4.90
C CYS A 65 -5.72 2.33 4.37
N PRO A 66 -5.34 1.80 3.18
CA PRO A 66 -6.03 0.67 2.55
C PRO A 66 -5.43 -0.69 2.93
N PHE A 67 -4.46 -0.77 3.86
CA PHE A 67 -3.69 -2.00 4.07
C PHE A 67 -4.27 -2.98 5.07
N CYS A 68 -5.07 -2.53 6.02
CA CYS A 68 -5.72 -3.43 6.98
C CYS A 68 -6.94 -2.78 7.63
N GLY A 69 -7.71 -3.57 8.37
CA GLY A 69 -8.93 -3.14 9.06
C GLY A 69 -8.74 -2.19 10.25
N VAL A 70 -7.51 -1.81 10.60
CA VAL A 70 -7.25 -0.80 11.64
C VAL A 70 -7.85 0.56 11.26
N GLY A 71 -7.88 0.89 9.95
CA GLY A 71 -8.50 2.12 9.48
C GLY A 71 -7.73 3.39 9.87
N CYS A 72 -6.40 3.33 9.84
CA CYS A 72 -5.55 4.48 10.13
C CYS A 72 -5.88 5.66 9.21
N GLN A 73 -6.09 6.83 9.78
CA GLN A 73 -6.22 8.06 9.02
C GLN A 73 -4.86 8.57 8.57
N THR A 74 -4.80 9.01 7.31
CA THR A 74 -3.58 9.44 6.64
C THR A 74 -3.71 10.85 6.07
N LEU A 75 -2.59 11.55 5.99
CA LEU A 75 -2.42 12.82 5.29
C LEU A 75 -1.49 12.58 4.10
N VAL A 76 -2.07 12.55 2.92
CA VAL A 76 -1.36 12.26 1.67
C VAL A 76 -0.88 13.55 1.03
N SER A 77 0.42 13.70 0.88
CA SER A 77 1.06 14.80 0.17
C SER A 77 1.16 14.46 -1.32
N VAL A 78 0.61 15.32 -2.18
CA VAL A 78 0.50 15.09 -3.63
C VAL A 78 1.19 16.22 -4.38
N LYS A 79 1.96 15.86 -5.40
CA LYS A 79 2.55 16.77 -6.38
C LYS A 79 2.41 16.17 -7.79
N ASP A 80 2.07 16.98 -8.76
CA ASP A 80 1.90 16.56 -10.16
C ASP A 80 1.03 15.30 -10.31
N ASN A 81 -0.05 15.24 -9.51
CA ASN A 81 -0.97 14.09 -9.41
C ASN A 81 -0.34 12.76 -8.97
N SER A 82 0.83 12.81 -8.36
CA SER A 82 1.53 11.65 -7.79
C SER A 82 1.67 11.78 -6.27
N ILE A 83 1.63 10.67 -5.55
CA ILE A 83 1.86 10.64 -4.12
C ILE A 83 3.35 10.83 -3.86
N MET A 84 3.69 11.84 -3.06
CA MET A 84 5.06 12.11 -2.62
C MET A 84 5.36 11.42 -1.30
N SER A 85 4.50 11.66 -0.31
CA SER A 85 4.65 11.12 1.05
C SER A 85 3.30 10.90 1.70
N VAL A 86 3.28 10.07 2.72
CA VAL A 86 2.08 9.79 3.52
C VAL A 86 2.43 9.85 4.99
N ASP A 87 1.81 10.80 5.68
CA ASP A 87 1.91 10.95 7.12
C ASP A 87 0.68 10.40 7.85
N GLY A 88 0.84 10.03 9.11
CA GLY A 88 -0.30 9.79 9.98
C GLY A 88 -1.11 11.06 10.15
N TYR A 89 -2.44 10.92 10.19
CA TYR A 89 -3.34 12.01 10.52
C TYR A 89 -4.17 11.65 11.75
N GLU A 90 -4.66 12.67 12.42
CA GLU A 90 -5.43 12.54 13.64
C GLU A 90 -6.65 11.64 13.44
N GLY A 91 -6.62 10.47 14.04
CA GLY A 91 -7.69 9.50 13.99
C GLY A 91 -7.69 8.61 15.22
N PRO A 92 -8.87 8.12 15.65
CA PRO A 92 -9.03 7.36 16.89
C PRO A 92 -8.25 6.04 16.89
N ALA A 93 -7.93 5.50 15.70
CA ALA A 93 -7.26 4.21 15.59
C ALA A 93 -5.73 4.32 15.56
N ASN A 94 -5.18 5.46 15.19
CA ASN A 94 -3.74 5.59 14.93
C ASN A 94 -3.05 6.80 15.58
N GLU A 95 -3.78 7.77 16.11
CA GLU A 95 -3.22 8.92 16.84
C GLU A 95 -2.01 9.55 16.14
N ASN A 96 -2.15 9.89 14.88
CA ASN A 96 -1.11 10.40 13.96
C ASN A 96 0.02 9.43 13.61
N ARG A 97 -0.05 8.16 13.99
CA ARG A 97 1.02 7.17 13.74
C ARG A 97 0.69 6.27 12.57
N LEU A 98 1.71 5.77 11.90
CA LEU A 98 1.61 4.79 10.84
C LEU A 98 2.65 3.69 10.99
N CYS A 99 2.29 2.48 10.59
CA CYS A 99 3.28 1.43 10.36
C CYS A 99 3.96 1.64 8.99
N ILE A 100 5.01 0.89 8.74
CA ILE A 100 5.78 0.94 7.47
C ILE A 100 4.89 0.85 6.22
N LYS A 101 3.86 0.00 6.22
CA LYS A 101 2.95 -0.15 5.07
C LYS A 101 2.13 1.11 4.83
N GLY A 102 1.57 1.68 5.90
CA GLY A 102 0.74 2.88 5.81
C GLY A 102 1.53 4.11 5.37
N ARG A 103 2.82 4.17 5.67
CA ARG A 103 3.69 5.30 5.30
C ARG A 103 4.32 5.13 3.92
N PHE A 104 4.83 3.96 3.59
CA PHE A 104 5.66 3.76 2.39
C PHE A 104 5.06 2.80 1.34
N GLY A 105 3.93 2.16 1.61
CA GLY A 105 3.39 1.10 0.76
C GLY A 105 2.61 1.57 -0.47
N TYR A 106 2.79 2.79 -0.98
CA TYR A 106 1.95 3.39 -2.02
C TYR A 106 2.49 3.31 -3.45
N ASP A 107 3.67 2.79 -3.66
CA ASP A 107 4.32 2.71 -4.98
C ASP A 107 3.46 1.96 -6.02
N TYR A 108 2.66 0.99 -5.58
CA TYR A 108 1.78 0.23 -6.46
C TYR A 108 0.75 1.08 -7.19
N ILE A 109 0.36 2.25 -6.64
CA ILE A 109 -0.67 3.13 -7.23
C ILE A 109 -0.19 3.67 -8.56
N SER A 110 1.10 4.04 -8.64
CA SER A 110 1.73 4.61 -9.83
C SER A 110 2.47 3.57 -10.68
N SER A 111 2.41 2.29 -10.28
CA SER A 111 3.11 1.23 -11.01
C SER A 111 2.63 1.12 -12.45
N PRO A 112 3.55 1.10 -13.45
CA PRO A 112 3.19 0.97 -14.86
C PRO A 112 2.56 -0.39 -15.18
N VAL A 113 2.83 -1.40 -14.35
CA VAL A 113 2.29 -2.76 -14.53
C VAL A 113 0.97 -2.98 -13.80
N ARG A 114 0.45 -1.96 -13.10
CA ARG A 114 -0.83 -2.06 -12.41
C ARG A 114 -1.98 -2.29 -13.39
N LEU A 115 -2.80 -3.30 -13.13
CA LEU A 115 -4.03 -3.54 -13.87
C LEU A 115 -5.05 -2.44 -13.56
N LYS A 116 -5.58 -1.79 -14.60
CA LYS A 116 -6.55 -0.69 -14.48
C LYS A 116 -7.93 -1.06 -15.02
N GLU A 117 -8.02 -2.15 -15.75
CA GLU A 117 -9.27 -2.69 -16.30
C GLU A 117 -9.44 -4.15 -15.92
N PRO A 118 -10.67 -4.66 -15.88
CA PRO A 118 -10.93 -6.08 -15.72
C PRO A 118 -10.32 -6.89 -16.86
N LEU A 119 -9.80 -8.06 -16.51
CA LEU A 119 -9.24 -8.99 -17.48
C LEU A 119 -10.04 -10.29 -17.51
N ILE A 120 -10.42 -10.73 -18.70
CA ILE A 120 -11.09 -12.00 -18.93
C ILE A 120 -10.16 -12.95 -19.67
N ARG A 121 -10.01 -14.17 -19.15
CA ARG A 121 -9.21 -15.22 -19.79
C ARG A 121 -9.77 -15.56 -21.18
N ILE A 122 -8.89 -15.61 -22.18
CA ILE A 122 -9.27 -15.83 -23.58
C ILE A 122 -9.74 -17.27 -23.81
N SER A 123 -9.05 -18.27 -23.20
CA SER A 123 -9.36 -19.68 -23.40
C SER A 123 -9.21 -20.47 -22.11
N GLN A 124 -10.15 -21.40 -21.88
CA GLN A 124 -10.07 -22.35 -20.77
C GLN A 124 -8.90 -23.33 -20.91
N LYS A 125 -8.47 -23.61 -22.16
CA LYS A 125 -7.30 -24.48 -22.44
C LYS A 125 -5.99 -23.92 -21.90
N THR A 126 -5.93 -22.60 -21.65
CA THR A 126 -4.74 -21.94 -21.06
C THR A 126 -4.79 -21.89 -19.53
N LYS A 127 -5.75 -22.56 -18.89
CA LYS A 127 -5.82 -22.66 -17.43
C LYS A 127 -4.90 -23.80 -16.96
N SER A 128 -3.64 -23.49 -16.75
CA SER A 128 -2.63 -24.42 -16.23
C SER A 128 -1.92 -23.78 -15.02
N TRP A 129 -1.50 -24.61 -14.08
CA TRP A 129 -0.70 -24.21 -12.93
C TRP A 129 0.75 -23.87 -13.33
N ASP A 130 1.21 -24.42 -14.46
CA ASP A 130 2.57 -24.26 -14.97
C ASP A 130 2.79 -23.00 -15.80
N LEU A 131 1.74 -22.18 -16.00
CA LEU A 131 1.84 -20.94 -16.75
C LEU A 131 2.49 -19.84 -15.90
N SER A 132 3.70 -19.46 -16.27
CA SER A 132 4.31 -18.23 -15.78
C SER A 132 3.67 -17.04 -16.50
N ILE A 133 2.76 -16.35 -15.80
CA ILE A 133 2.09 -15.15 -16.30
C ILE A 133 2.69 -13.94 -15.60
N ASP A 134 3.23 -13.01 -16.39
CA ASP A 134 3.83 -11.76 -15.95
C ASP A 134 3.25 -10.56 -16.73
N ASP A 135 3.73 -9.37 -16.43
CA ASP A 135 3.32 -8.12 -17.07
C ASP A 135 3.61 -8.09 -18.59
N LYS A 136 4.59 -8.86 -19.07
CA LYS A 136 5.01 -8.89 -20.48
C LYS A 136 4.14 -9.82 -21.32
N ASN A 137 3.56 -10.84 -20.69
CA ASN A 137 2.83 -11.89 -21.41
C ASN A 137 1.35 -12.01 -21.04
N ILE A 138 0.84 -11.24 -20.09
CA ILE A 138 -0.53 -11.35 -19.57
C ILE A 138 -1.59 -11.30 -20.69
N TYR A 139 -1.41 -10.44 -21.69
CA TYR A 139 -2.35 -10.29 -22.80
C TYR A 139 -2.33 -11.43 -23.84
N LYS A 140 -1.42 -12.40 -23.71
CA LYS A 140 -1.50 -13.67 -24.45
C LYS A 140 -2.59 -14.59 -23.91
N TYR A 141 -2.93 -14.43 -22.64
CA TYR A 141 -3.84 -15.29 -21.91
C TYR A 141 -5.14 -14.61 -21.51
N PHE A 142 -5.11 -13.27 -21.42
CA PHE A 142 -6.24 -12.46 -21.02
C PHE A 142 -6.49 -11.34 -22.01
N ARG A 143 -7.75 -10.93 -22.13
CA ARG A 143 -8.15 -9.72 -22.83
C ARG A 143 -8.78 -8.73 -21.87
N LYS A 144 -8.70 -7.46 -22.19
CA LYS A 144 -9.43 -6.40 -21.50
C LYS A 144 -10.93 -6.59 -21.68
N ALA A 145 -11.69 -6.21 -20.66
CA ALA A 145 -13.15 -6.26 -20.65
C ALA A 145 -13.70 -5.03 -19.92
N SER A 146 -14.97 -4.71 -20.15
CA SER A 146 -15.68 -3.76 -19.31
C SER A 146 -16.02 -4.38 -17.95
N TRP A 147 -16.29 -3.55 -16.95
CA TRP A 147 -16.77 -4.01 -15.66
C TRP A 147 -18.09 -4.78 -15.79
N ASP A 148 -19.02 -4.32 -16.62
CA ASP A 148 -20.30 -5.00 -16.85
C ASP A 148 -20.10 -6.39 -17.45
N GLU A 149 -19.23 -6.51 -18.45
CA GLU A 149 -18.90 -7.82 -19.04
C GLU A 149 -18.29 -8.78 -18.03
N ALA A 150 -17.33 -8.29 -17.23
CA ALA A 150 -16.63 -9.10 -16.25
C ALA A 150 -17.56 -9.57 -15.12
N LEU A 151 -18.37 -8.67 -14.57
CA LEU A 151 -19.34 -8.97 -13.51
C LEU A 151 -20.45 -9.89 -14.00
N ASN A 152 -21.01 -9.67 -15.20
CA ASN A 152 -22.03 -10.53 -15.80
C ASN A 152 -21.49 -11.94 -16.03
N LYS A 153 -20.25 -12.08 -16.50
CA LYS A 153 -19.60 -13.37 -16.68
C LYS A 153 -19.39 -14.10 -15.34
N ALA A 154 -18.93 -13.39 -14.32
CA ALA A 154 -18.74 -13.96 -12.97
C ALA A 154 -20.08 -14.41 -12.38
N SER A 155 -21.10 -13.54 -12.38
CA SER A 155 -22.43 -13.83 -11.87
C SER A 155 -23.07 -15.03 -12.58
N HIS A 156 -23.04 -15.05 -13.91
CA HIS A 156 -23.56 -16.18 -14.70
C HIS A 156 -22.90 -17.52 -14.32
N ASN A 157 -21.57 -17.51 -14.20
CA ASN A 157 -20.83 -18.74 -13.85
C ASN A 157 -21.12 -19.19 -12.42
N PHE A 158 -21.17 -18.28 -11.45
CA PHE A 158 -21.55 -18.60 -10.07
C PHE A 158 -22.95 -19.17 -9.99
N THR A 159 -23.93 -18.53 -10.65
CA THR A 159 -25.32 -19.04 -10.70
C THR A 159 -25.39 -20.45 -11.31
N LYS A 160 -24.63 -20.70 -12.39
CA LYS A 160 -24.58 -22.02 -13.03
C LYS A 160 -24.00 -23.09 -12.10
N ILE A 161 -22.93 -22.76 -11.36
CA ILE A 161 -22.28 -23.67 -10.43
C ILE A 161 -23.22 -23.99 -9.27
N LEU A 162 -23.84 -22.98 -8.66
CA LEU A 162 -24.74 -23.13 -7.52
C LEU A 162 -26.01 -23.93 -7.87
N LYS A 163 -26.53 -23.82 -9.09
CA LYS A 163 -27.65 -24.65 -9.56
C LYS A 163 -27.33 -26.13 -9.60
N ASN A 164 -26.07 -26.49 -9.81
CA ASN A 164 -25.63 -27.90 -9.85
C ASN A 164 -25.21 -28.42 -8.47
N ASN A 165 -24.62 -27.56 -7.64
CA ASN A 165 -24.17 -27.90 -6.29
C ASN A 165 -24.07 -26.62 -5.45
N GLU A 166 -24.94 -26.47 -4.48
CA GLU A 166 -25.01 -25.29 -3.59
C GLU A 166 -23.74 -25.09 -2.74
N ASN A 167 -22.99 -26.15 -2.51
CA ASN A 167 -21.76 -26.14 -1.72
C ASN A 167 -20.48 -26.05 -2.59
N ALA A 168 -20.60 -25.72 -3.87
CA ALA A 168 -19.46 -25.72 -4.79
C ALA A 168 -18.66 -24.41 -4.82
N LEU A 169 -19.04 -23.39 -4.04
CA LEU A 169 -18.32 -22.14 -3.91
C LEU A 169 -17.65 -22.03 -2.55
N ALA A 170 -16.44 -21.53 -2.55
CA ALA A 170 -15.71 -21.14 -1.35
C ALA A 170 -15.16 -19.72 -1.54
N GLY A 171 -15.09 -18.96 -0.45
CA GLY A 171 -14.54 -17.62 -0.43
C GLY A 171 -13.50 -17.45 0.66
N PHE A 172 -12.55 -16.55 0.40
CA PHE A 172 -11.49 -16.20 1.34
C PHE A 172 -11.57 -14.70 1.64
N GLY A 173 -11.81 -14.35 2.90
CA GLY A 173 -11.76 -12.97 3.37
C GLY A 173 -10.32 -12.52 3.65
N SER A 174 -10.14 -11.22 3.80
CA SER A 174 -8.85 -10.61 4.11
C SER A 174 -8.98 -9.53 5.18
N ALA A 175 -7.95 -9.41 6.04
CA ALA A 175 -7.82 -8.27 6.96
C ALA A 175 -7.61 -6.92 6.24
N LYS A 176 -7.45 -6.92 4.93
CA LYS A 176 -7.40 -5.72 4.10
C LYS A 176 -8.79 -5.22 3.68
N GLY A 177 -9.82 -6.02 3.86
CA GLY A 177 -11.20 -5.65 3.56
C GLY A 177 -11.75 -4.64 4.55
N SER A 178 -12.74 -3.85 4.11
CA SER A 178 -13.52 -2.97 4.98
C SER A 178 -14.55 -3.78 5.79
N ASN A 179 -15.15 -3.14 6.78
CA ASN A 179 -16.25 -3.76 7.54
C ASN A 179 -17.45 -4.07 6.64
N GLU A 180 -17.71 -3.21 5.64
CA GLU A 180 -18.76 -3.39 4.65
C GLU A 180 -18.51 -4.60 3.76
N GLU A 181 -17.26 -4.81 3.32
CA GLU A 181 -16.87 -6.00 2.57
C GLU A 181 -17.06 -7.27 3.42
N ALA A 182 -16.61 -7.26 4.67
CA ALA A 182 -16.79 -8.38 5.59
C ALA A 182 -18.28 -8.69 5.82
N TYR A 183 -19.12 -7.67 5.96
CA TYR A 183 -20.56 -7.80 6.13
C TYR A 183 -21.26 -8.41 4.89
N ILE A 184 -20.90 -7.94 3.71
CA ILE A 184 -21.48 -8.47 2.45
C ILE A 184 -21.01 -9.90 2.16
N PHE A 185 -19.82 -10.25 2.65
CA PHE A 185 -19.21 -11.57 2.45
C PHE A 185 -19.84 -12.70 3.28
N GLN A 186 -20.56 -12.38 4.36
CA GLN A 186 -21.28 -13.37 5.18
C GLN A 186 -22.41 -14.03 4.40
#